data_8164d72066ddae77e85b0349b5270e31
#
_entry.id   8164d72066ddae77e85b0349b5270e31
#
_cell.length_a   1.000
_cell.length_b   1.000
_cell.length_c   1.000
_cell.angle_alpha   90.00
_cell.angle_beta   90.00
_cell.angle_gamma   90.00
#
_symmetry.space_group_name_H-M   'P 1'
#
loop_
_entity.id
_entity.type
_entity.pdbx_description
1 polymer ?
#
loop_
_entity_poly.entity_id
_entity_poly.type
_entity_poly.pdbx_seq_one_letter_code
_entity_poly.pdbx_strand_id
1 'polypeptide(L)'
;MRALILLGGIKMKPKELLEILSVAEKLKCNTRHCYTSSGRRESVAEHSWRISLMAMLLTKEFPEADMDKVIRICLIHDMGEAFTGDIPTFEKTNADTRKEDDILLNWVNTLPEDAREEWAALLTEMNAMETQEAKIYKALDKMEAVIQHNESDISTWLPLEYDLQLTYGEENVQFSPYMQQLKAEVNDWTREKIAREKPE
;
A
#
# COMPACT_ATOMS: atom_id res chain seq x y z
N MET A 1 -15.32 41.51 -25.93
CA MET A 1 -15.64 40.09 -25.65
C MET A 1 -14.99 39.75 -24.31
N ARG A 2 -15.73 39.83 -23.19
CA ARG A 2 -15.24 39.47 -21.88
C ARG A 2 -15.32 37.94 -21.79
N ALA A 3 -14.18 37.30 -21.58
CA ALA A 3 -14.13 35.88 -21.30
C ALA A 3 -14.94 35.61 -20.01
N LEU A 4 -15.97 34.79 -20.12
CA LEU A 4 -16.70 34.24 -19.00
C LEU A 4 -15.75 33.27 -18.31
N ILE A 5 -15.01 33.74 -17.32
CA ILE A 5 -14.31 32.82 -16.39
C ILE A 5 -15.44 32.14 -15.63
N LEU A 6 -15.68 30.88 -15.94
CA LEU A 6 -16.48 29.97 -15.12
C LEU A 6 -15.88 29.97 -13.70
N LEU A 7 -16.54 30.73 -12.81
CA LEU A 7 -16.32 30.64 -11.37
C LEU A 7 -16.85 29.29 -10.86
N GLY A 8 -16.17 28.21 -11.20
CA GLY A 8 -16.16 27.05 -10.37
C GLY A 8 -15.45 27.46 -9.08
N GLY A 9 -16.17 27.56 -7.95
CA GLY A 9 -15.57 27.91 -6.66
C GLY A 9 -14.38 27.03 -6.35
N ILE A 10 -13.38 27.59 -5.66
CA ILE A 10 -12.21 26.82 -5.17
C ILE A 10 -12.77 25.74 -4.24
N LYS A 11 -12.68 24.47 -4.66
CA LYS A 11 -13.19 23.31 -3.91
C LYS A 11 -12.25 22.91 -2.76
N MET A 12 -10.92 23.03 -2.98
CA MET A 12 -9.90 22.81 -1.96
C MET A 12 -9.04 24.08 -1.85
N LYS A 13 -8.99 24.70 -0.68
CA LYS A 13 -8.12 25.86 -0.47
C LYS A 13 -6.66 25.43 -0.41
N PRO A 14 -5.72 26.28 -0.92
CA PRO A 14 -4.29 25.93 -0.87
C PRO A 14 -3.79 25.57 0.53
N LYS A 15 -4.30 26.21 1.59
CA LYS A 15 -3.95 25.90 2.96
C LYS A 15 -4.39 24.49 3.37
N GLU A 16 -5.59 24.08 3.00
CA GLU A 16 -6.12 22.73 3.27
C GLU A 16 -5.29 21.66 2.58
N LEU A 17 -4.87 21.90 1.32
CA LEU A 17 -3.94 21.02 0.62
C LEU A 17 -2.62 20.86 1.38
N LEU A 18 -2.02 21.96 1.84
CA LEU A 18 -0.76 21.94 2.58
C LEU A 18 -0.89 21.19 3.92
N GLU A 19 -2.02 21.31 4.60
CA GLU A 19 -2.31 20.58 5.83
C GLU A 19 -2.41 19.06 5.57
N ILE A 20 -3.07 18.64 4.51
CA ILE A 20 -3.13 17.23 4.09
C ILE A 20 -1.72 16.71 3.75
N LEU A 21 -0.95 17.46 2.96
CA LEU A 21 0.42 17.08 2.59
C LEU A 21 1.35 17.00 3.79
N SER A 22 1.13 17.80 4.84
CA SER A 22 1.90 17.71 6.10
C SER A 22 1.63 16.42 6.86
N VAL A 23 0.43 15.84 6.74
CA VAL A 23 0.14 14.50 7.28
C VAL A 23 0.82 13.43 6.42
N ALA A 24 0.67 13.50 5.10
CA ALA A 24 1.30 12.56 4.18
C ALA A 24 2.85 12.55 4.29
N GLU A 25 3.46 13.68 4.63
CA GLU A 25 4.91 13.79 4.84
C GLU A 25 5.41 12.83 5.93
N LYS A 26 4.60 12.57 6.97
CA LYS A 26 4.98 11.65 8.05
C LYS A 26 5.26 10.24 7.57
N LEU A 27 4.60 9.79 6.48
CA LEU A 27 4.86 8.47 5.89
C LEU A 27 6.28 8.33 5.32
N LYS A 28 6.95 9.44 4.98
CA LYS A 28 8.37 9.42 4.59
C LYS A 28 9.29 9.19 5.78
N CYS A 29 8.85 9.55 6.98
CA CYS A 29 9.59 9.39 8.22
C CYS A 29 9.29 8.07 8.93
N ASN A 30 8.11 7.49 8.68
CA ASN A 30 7.74 6.19 9.20
C ASN A 30 8.42 5.09 8.38
N THR A 31 9.18 4.24 9.05
CA THR A 31 9.90 3.15 8.40
C THR A 31 9.23 1.82 8.67
N ARG A 32 9.19 1.00 7.65
CA ARG A 32 8.73 -0.39 7.70
C ARG A 32 9.81 -1.31 8.29
N HIS A 33 9.42 -2.54 8.61
CA HIS A 33 10.36 -3.55 9.09
C HIS A 33 11.43 -3.90 8.05
N CYS A 34 11.08 -3.93 6.76
CA CYS A 34 11.97 -4.32 5.67
C CYS A 34 13.01 -3.24 5.31
N TYR A 35 14.06 -3.68 4.60
CA TYR A 35 15.18 -2.86 4.19
C TYR A 35 15.23 -2.72 2.67
N THR A 36 15.74 -1.60 2.20
CA THR A 36 16.08 -1.40 0.79
C THR A 36 17.40 -2.10 0.46
N SER A 37 17.68 -2.29 -0.83
CA SER A 37 18.96 -2.85 -1.31
C SER A 37 20.19 -2.02 -0.91
N SER A 38 19.99 -0.75 -0.50
CA SER A 38 21.06 0.12 0.01
C SER A 38 21.33 -0.04 1.52
N GLY A 39 20.60 -0.93 2.21
CA GLY A 39 20.78 -1.21 3.65
C GLY A 39 20.10 -0.24 4.59
N ARG A 40 19.24 0.66 4.11
CA ARG A 40 18.37 1.48 4.97
C ARG A 40 16.97 0.88 5.05
N ARG A 41 16.23 1.19 6.09
CA ARG A 41 14.82 0.82 6.16
C ARG A 41 14.01 1.53 5.07
N GLU A 42 13.05 0.82 4.50
CA GLU A 42 12.06 1.37 3.60
C GLU A 42 11.09 2.27 4.37
N SER A 43 10.65 3.37 3.76
CA SER A 43 9.56 4.18 4.31
C SER A 43 8.19 3.69 3.81
N VAL A 44 7.14 3.97 4.59
CA VAL A 44 5.75 3.67 4.19
C VAL A 44 5.37 4.39 2.89
N ALA A 45 5.88 5.61 2.69
CA ALA A 45 5.66 6.36 1.44
C ALA A 45 6.28 5.68 0.21
N GLU A 46 7.45 5.05 0.35
CA GLU A 46 8.10 4.32 -0.74
C GLU A 46 7.35 3.05 -1.11
N HIS A 47 6.86 2.32 -0.12
CA HIS A 47 5.95 1.20 -0.31
C HIS A 47 4.68 1.62 -1.08
N SER A 48 3.97 2.64 -0.60
CA SER A 48 2.75 3.13 -1.24
C SER A 48 2.99 3.60 -2.68
N TRP A 49 4.13 4.26 -2.95
CA TRP A 49 4.53 4.61 -4.32
C TRP A 49 4.74 3.37 -5.18
N ARG A 50 5.44 2.36 -4.67
CA ARG A 50 5.81 1.18 -5.44
C ARG A 50 4.60 0.30 -5.78
N ILE A 51 3.67 0.09 -4.85
CA ILE A 51 2.42 -0.63 -5.16
C ILE A 51 1.55 0.14 -6.16
N SER A 52 1.56 1.48 -6.12
CA SER A 52 0.86 2.31 -7.11
C SER A 52 1.48 2.16 -8.50
N LEU A 53 2.80 2.09 -8.60
CA LEU A 53 3.52 1.81 -9.84
C LEU A 53 3.20 0.40 -10.36
N MET A 54 3.16 -0.61 -9.49
CA MET A 54 2.75 -1.97 -9.85
C MET A 54 1.34 -1.98 -10.43
N ALA A 55 0.38 -1.33 -9.78
CA ALA A 55 -0.99 -1.20 -10.28
C ALA A 55 -1.05 -0.55 -11.66
N MET A 56 -0.32 0.53 -11.87
CA MET A 56 -0.24 1.22 -13.17
C MET A 56 0.31 0.29 -14.28
N LEU A 57 1.33 -0.50 -13.99
CA LEU A 57 1.92 -1.44 -14.95
C LEU A 57 0.99 -2.59 -15.32
N LEU A 58 0.08 -2.97 -14.42
CA LEU A 58 -0.85 -4.08 -14.60
C LEU A 58 -2.20 -3.68 -15.22
N THR A 59 -2.39 -2.45 -15.64
CA THR A 59 -3.66 -1.95 -16.20
C THR A 59 -4.20 -2.82 -17.36
N LYS A 60 -3.33 -3.37 -18.18
CA LYS A 60 -3.73 -4.22 -19.32
C LYS A 60 -4.07 -5.66 -18.92
N GLU A 61 -3.64 -6.11 -17.76
CA GLU A 61 -3.93 -7.45 -17.24
C GLU A 61 -5.32 -7.52 -16.57
N PHE A 62 -5.88 -6.35 -16.22
CA PHE A 62 -7.19 -6.23 -15.57
C PHE A 62 -8.10 -5.23 -16.30
N PRO A 63 -8.47 -5.51 -17.57
CA PRO A 63 -9.22 -4.57 -18.40
C PRO A 63 -10.65 -4.30 -17.88
N GLU A 64 -11.19 -5.15 -17.02
CA GLU A 64 -12.53 -5.01 -16.43
C GLU A 64 -12.51 -4.26 -15.08
N ALA A 65 -11.33 -3.98 -14.53
CA ALA A 65 -11.19 -3.27 -13.26
C ALA A 65 -10.87 -1.79 -13.48
N ASP A 66 -11.35 -0.94 -12.59
CA ASP A 66 -10.95 0.48 -12.53
C ASP A 66 -9.55 0.58 -11.90
N MET A 67 -8.51 0.43 -12.74
CA MET A 67 -7.13 0.48 -12.27
C MET A 67 -6.70 1.87 -11.77
N ASP A 68 -7.34 2.95 -12.22
CA ASP A 68 -7.12 4.30 -11.65
C ASP A 68 -7.60 4.34 -10.19
N LYS A 69 -8.70 3.68 -9.89
CA LYS A 69 -9.17 3.51 -8.52
C LYS A 69 -8.20 2.66 -7.69
N VAL A 70 -7.69 1.56 -8.23
CA VAL A 70 -6.66 0.74 -7.56
C VAL A 70 -5.44 1.58 -7.20
N ILE A 71 -4.93 2.39 -8.13
CA ILE A 71 -3.79 3.29 -7.88
C ILE A 71 -4.10 4.27 -6.74
N ARG A 72 -5.30 4.85 -6.71
CA ARG A 72 -5.71 5.76 -5.62
C ARG A 72 -5.78 5.04 -4.27
N ILE A 73 -6.32 3.82 -4.23
CA ILE A 73 -6.32 3.00 -3.00
C ILE A 73 -4.88 2.74 -2.56
N CYS A 74 -3.99 2.31 -3.46
CA CYS A 74 -2.58 2.07 -3.16
C CYS A 74 -1.87 3.30 -2.57
N LEU A 75 -2.21 4.52 -3.03
CA LEU A 75 -1.61 5.75 -2.52
C LEU A 75 -2.03 6.11 -1.09
N ILE A 76 -3.24 5.72 -0.68
CA ILE A 76 -3.81 6.18 0.59
C ILE A 76 -3.97 5.07 1.64
N HIS A 77 -3.74 3.81 1.29
CA HIS A 77 -4.08 2.65 2.14
C HIS A 77 -3.42 2.68 3.52
N ASP A 78 -2.17 3.13 3.59
CA ASP A 78 -1.37 3.23 4.83
C ASP A 78 -1.36 4.65 5.43
N MET A 79 -2.26 5.55 5.02
CA MET A 79 -2.33 6.90 5.58
C MET A 79 -2.61 6.92 7.09
N GLY A 80 -3.21 5.86 7.64
CA GLY A 80 -3.40 5.67 9.08
C GLY A 80 -2.07 5.61 9.83
N GLU A 81 -1.04 5.04 9.23
CA GLU A 81 0.30 4.93 9.81
C GLU A 81 1.00 6.27 10.02
N ALA A 82 0.52 7.36 9.38
CA ALA A 82 0.96 8.71 9.72
C ALA A 82 0.69 9.10 11.19
N PHE A 83 -0.20 8.37 11.86
CA PHE A 83 -0.60 8.61 13.25
C PHE A 83 -0.18 7.50 14.21
N THR A 84 -0.05 6.26 13.72
CA THR A 84 0.25 5.07 14.55
C THR A 84 1.67 4.56 14.36
N GLY A 85 2.31 4.88 13.24
CA GLY A 85 3.52 4.19 12.79
C GLY A 85 3.21 2.84 12.15
N ASP A 86 4.18 2.27 11.42
CA ASP A 86 4.11 0.90 10.89
C ASP A 86 4.32 -0.12 12.02
N ILE A 87 3.48 -1.14 12.04
CA ILE A 87 3.61 -2.31 12.91
C ILE A 87 3.82 -3.54 12.00
N PRO A 88 4.94 -4.27 12.17
CA PRO A 88 5.20 -5.47 11.37
C PRO A 88 4.04 -6.46 11.42
N THR A 89 3.70 -7.07 10.29
CA THR A 89 2.49 -7.91 10.15
C THR A 89 2.41 -9.05 11.16
N PHE A 90 3.55 -9.58 11.60
CA PHE A 90 3.64 -10.66 12.61
C PHE A 90 3.52 -10.17 14.06
N GLU A 91 3.51 -8.86 14.28
CA GLU A 91 3.25 -8.21 15.57
C GLU A 91 1.88 -7.52 15.61
N LYS A 92 1.33 -7.13 14.45
CA LYS A 92 0.09 -6.37 14.30
C LYS A 92 -1.12 -7.20 14.75
N THR A 93 -1.89 -6.66 15.68
CA THR A 93 -3.13 -7.30 16.18
C THR A 93 -4.38 -6.69 15.54
N ASN A 94 -5.52 -7.41 15.65
CA ASN A 94 -6.81 -6.86 15.21
C ASN A 94 -7.21 -5.57 15.96
N ALA A 95 -6.68 -5.34 17.16
CA ALA A 95 -6.92 -4.12 17.92
C ALA A 95 -6.14 -2.94 17.34
N ASP A 96 -4.89 -3.20 16.89
CA ASP A 96 -4.06 -2.19 16.22
C ASP A 96 -4.68 -1.78 14.89
N THR A 97 -5.13 -2.74 14.07
CA THR A 97 -5.81 -2.46 12.81
C THR A 97 -7.06 -1.59 13.02
N ARG A 98 -7.92 -1.96 13.96
CA ARG A 98 -9.13 -1.15 14.25
C ARG A 98 -8.79 0.25 14.73
N LYS A 99 -7.78 0.40 15.58
CA LYS A 99 -7.33 1.70 16.07
C LYS A 99 -6.81 2.58 14.94
N GLU A 100 -6.06 2.00 14.02
CA GLU A 100 -5.53 2.68 12.83
C GLU A 100 -6.67 3.14 11.91
N ASP A 101 -7.61 2.23 11.61
CA ASP A 101 -8.81 2.53 10.80
C ASP A 101 -9.64 3.66 11.41
N ASP A 102 -9.90 3.59 12.73
CA ASP A 102 -10.67 4.63 13.44
C ASP A 102 -9.97 6.00 13.39
N ILE A 103 -8.66 6.03 13.61
CA ILE A 103 -7.88 7.28 13.57
C ILE A 103 -7.88 7.84 12.13
N LEU A 104 -7.66 6.99 11.12
CA LEU A 104 -7.68 7.40 9.73
C LEU A 104 -9.05 7.95 9.33
N LEU A 105 -10.13 7.25 9.65
CA LEU A 105 -11.49 7.69 9.33
C LEU A 105 -11.85 9.02 10.03
N ASN A 106 -11.47 9.17 11.29
CA ASN A 106 -11.66 10.43 12.03
C ASN A 106 -10.91 11.58 11.36
N TRP A 107 -9.70 11.36 10.90
CA TRP A 107 -8.95 12.39 10.18
C TRP A 107 -9.56 12.69 8.80
N VAL A 108 -9.97 11.67 8.03
CA VAL A 108 -10.66 11.84 6.74
C VAL A 108 -11.92 12.68 6.90
N ASN A 109 -12.66 12.53 8.00
CA ASN A 109 -13.85 13.36 8.28
C ASN A 109 -13.53 14.85 8.49
N THR A 110 -12.27 15.23 8.69
CA THR A 110 -11.83 16.64 8.78
C THR A 110 -11.45 17.25 7.44
N LEU A 111 -11.36 16.44 6.37
CA LEU A 111 -10.96 16.89 5.05
C LEU A 111 -12.05 17.76 4.38
N PRO A 112 -11.68 18.60 3.38
CA PRO A 112 -12.65 19.27 2.51
C PRO A 112 -13.61 18.28 1.88
N GLU A 113 -14.84 18.69 1.63
CA GLU A 113 -15.98 17.83 1.27
C GLU A 113 -15.66 16.84 0.13
N ASP A 114 -15.15 17.34 -1.01
CA ASP A 114 -14.84 16.50 -2.16
C ASP A 114 -13.79 15.43 -1.82
N ALA A 115 -12.71 15.79 -1.10
CA ALA A 115 -11.67 14.87 -0.70
C ALA A 115 -12.15 13.85 0.37
N ARG A 116 -12.97 14.33 1.30
CA ARG A 116 -13.58 13.48 2.34
C ARG A 116 -14.47 12.41 1.73
N GLU A 117 -15.35 12.77 0.81
CA GLU A 117 -16.27 11.84 0.16
C GLU A 117 -15.51 10.79 -0.66
N GLU A 118 -14.53 11.23 -1.46
CA GLU A 118 -13.70 10.34 -2.26
C GLU A 118 -12.91 9.37 -1.38
N TRP A 119 -12.17 9.87 -0.38
CA TRP A 119 -11.33 9.01 0.47
C TRP A 119 -12.16 8.07 1.34
N ALA A 120 -13.29 8.52 1.88
CA ALA A 120 -14.17 7.66 2.65
C ALA A 120 -14.71 6.50 1.80
N ALA A 121 -15.07 6.76 0.53
CA ALA A 121 -15.53 5.72 -0.40
C ALA A 121 -14.41 4.71 -0.72
N LEU A 122 -13.19 5.19 -1.03
CA LEU A 122 -12.04 4.33 -1.32
C LEU A 122 -11.65 3.45 -0.12
N LEU A 123 -11.60 4.01 1.09
CA LEU A 123 -11.28 3.27 2.31
C LEU A 123 -12.37 2.24 2.67
N THR A 124 -13.64 2.59 2.45
CA THR A 124 -14.75 1.65 2.66
C THR A 124 -14.66 0.46 1.71
N GLU A 125 -14.40 0.71 0.42
CA GLU A 125 -14.23 -0.34 -0.58
C GLU A 125 -13.00 -1.21 -0.28
N MET A 126 -11.88 -0.57 0.07
CA MET A 126 -10.64 -1.22 0.47
C MET A 126 -10.87 -2.21 1.63
N ASN A 127 -11.56 -1.76 2.68
CA ASN A 127 -11.79 -2.58 3.88
C ASN A 127 -12.83 -3.68 3.66
N ALA A 128 -13.81 -3.47 2.78
CA ALA A 128 -14.82 -4.47 2.46
C ALA A 128 -14.24 -5.68 1.70
N MET A 129 -13.16 -5.50 0.93
CA MET A 129 -12.48 -6.56 0.15
C MET A 129 -13.41 -7.32 -0.82
N GLU A 130 -14.53 -6.71 -1.23
CA GLU A 130 -15.54 -7.35 -2.08
C GLU A 130 -15.26 -7.17 -3.57
N THR A 131 -14.81 -5.97 -3.96
CA THR A 131 -14.55 -5.61 -5.37
C THR A 131 -13.25 -6.21 -5.90
N GLN A 132 -13.15 -6.28 -7.23
CA GLN A 132 -11.92 -6.70 -7.89
C GLN A 132 -10.77 -5.73 -7.60
N GLU A 133 -11.06 -4.43 -7.55
CA GLU A 133 -10.11 -3.38 -7.24
C GLU A 133 -9.49 -3.54 -5.85
N ALA A 134 -10.32 -3.79 -4.83
CA ALA A 134 -9.85 -4.03 -3.47
C ALA A 134 -8.98 -5.31 -3.38
N LYS A 135 -9.34 -6.36 -4.12
CA LYS A 135 -8.56 -7.61 -4.18
C LYS A 135 -7.22 -7.41 -4.89
N ILE A 136 -7.21 -6.65 -6.01
CA ILE A 136 -5.97 -6.33 -6.73
C ILE A 136 -5.04 -5.52 -5.81
N TYR A 137 -5.53 -4.44 -5.23
CA TYR A 137 -4.77 -3.65 -4.27
C TYR A 137 -4.15 -4.54 -3.19
N LYS A 138 -4.95 -5.39 -2.54
CA LYS A 138 -4.47 -6.20 -1.41
C LYS A 138 -3.42 -7.23 -1.82
N ALA A 139 -3.57 -7.81 -3.00
CA ALA A 139 -2.56 -8.72 -3.56
C ALA A 139 -1.23 -7.98 -3.83
N LEU A 140 -1.29 -6.76 -4.38
CA LEU A 140 -0.10 -5.95 -4.64
C LEU A 140 0.60 -5.52 -3.35
N ASP A 141 -0.15 -5.07 -2.34
CA ASP A 141 0.36 -4.74 -1.00
C ASP A 141 1.18 -5.90 -0.42
N LYS A 142 0.61 -7.12 -0.42
CA LYS A 142 1.29 -8.29 0.12
C LYS A 142 2.51 -8.73 -0.70
N MET A 143 2.40 -8.70 -2.02
CA MET A 143 3.52 -9.10 -2.89
C MET A 143 4.67 -8.09 -2.85
N GLU A 144 4.37 -6.80 -2.79
CA GLU A 144 5.40 -5.76 -2.71
C GLU A 144 6.29 -5.97 -1.47
N ALA A 145 5.69 -6.28 -0.32
CA ALA A 145 6.44 -6.56 0.90
C ALA A 145 7.43 -7.72 0.72
N VAL A 146 7.02 -8.81 0.05
CA VAL A 146 7.92 -9.94 -0.26
C VAL A 146 9.00 -9.55 -1.26
N ILE A 147 8.65 -8.80 -2.31
CA ILE A 147 9.60 -8.29 -3.30
C ILE A 147 10.67 -7.43 -2.60
N GLN A 148 10.26 -6.54 -1.70
CA GLN A 148 11.20 -5.69 -0.96
C GLN A 148 12.14 -6.52 -0.07
N HIS A 149 11.65 -7.56 0.59
CA HIS A 149 12.52 -8.48 1.33
C HIS A 149 13.50 -9.21 0.40
N ASN A 150 13.06 -9.67 -0.76
CA ASN A 150 13.93 -10.32 -1.73
C ASN A 150 15.06 -9.39 -2.26
N GLU A 151 14.83 -8.09 -2.29
CA GLU A 151 15.85 -7.10 -2.68
C GLU A 151 16.80 -6.71 -1.54
N SER A 152 16.41 -6.93 -0.29
CA SER A 152 17.23 -6.62 0.88
C SER A 152 18.33 -7.67 1.11
N ASP A 153 19.34 -7.31 1.91
CA ASP A 153 20.33 -8.28 2.41
C ASP A 153 19.62 -9.31 3.31
N ILE A 154 19.88 -10.60 3.09
CA ILE A 154 19.24 -11.69 3.85
C ILE A 154 19.56 -11.64 5.35
N SER A 155 20.68 -11.05 5.76
CA SER A 155 21.03 -10.84 7.16
C SER A 155 20.05 -9.91 7.91
N THR A 156 19.22 -9.16 7.16
CA THR A 156 18.16 -8.33 7.74
C THR A 156 16.89 -9.10 8.05
N TRP A 157 16.78 -10.36 7.59
CA TRP A 157 15.60 -11.20 7.79
C TRP A 157 15.59 -11.83 9.17
N LEU A 158 14.43 -11.85 9.81
CA LEU A 158 14.20 -12.62 11.02
C LEU A 158 14.04 -14.12 10.70
N PRO A 159 14.35 -15.02 11.63
CA PRO A 159 14.20 -16.48 11.41
C PRO A 159 12.81 -16.91 10.91
N LEU A 160 11.73 -16.26 11.39
CA LEU A 160 10.36 -16.54 10.97
C LEU A 160 10.08 -16.14 9.52
N GLU A 161 10.83 -15.20 8.96
CA GLU A 161 10.57 -14.64 7.64
C GLU A 161 10.97 -15.58 6.51
N TYR A 162 11.86 -16.54 6.74
CA TYR A 162 12.21 -17.56 5.74
C TYR A 162 10.98 -18.38 5.28
N ASP A 163 10.07 -18.68 6.21
CA ASP A 163 8.81 -19.38 5.89
C ASP A 163 7.69 -18.40 5.55
N LEU A 164 7.63 -17.28 6.26
CA LEU A 164 6.59 -16.26 6.07
C LEU A 164 6.58 -15.72 4.64
N GLN A 165 7.75 -15.38 4.06
CA GLN A 165 7.83 -14.82 2.72
C GLN A 165 7.26 -15.75 1.64
N LEU A 166 7.36 -17.06 1.83
CA LEU A 166 6.82 -18.05 0.89
C LEU A 166 5.30 -18.17 0.93
N THR A 167 4.68 -17.85 2.07
CA THR A 167 3.23 -18.00 2.30
C THR A 167 2.47 -16.67 2.35
N TYR A 168 3.16 -15.56 2.59
CA TYR A 168 2.54 -14.25 2.75
C TYR A 168 1.80 -13.80 1.50
N GLY A 169 0.52 -13.50 1.64
CA GLY A 169 -0.33 -13.07 0.53
C GLY A 169 -0.84 -14.21 -0.38
N GLU A 170 -0.59 -15.49 -0.07
CA GLU A 170 -1.03 -16.64 -0.87
C GLU A 170 -2.56 -16.64 -1.12
N GLU A 171 -3.36 -16.34 -0.09
CA GLU A 171 -4.81 -16.28 -0.22
C GLU A 171 -5.27 -15.08 -1.04
N ASN A 172 -4.51 -13.97 -1.01
CA ASN A 172 -4.88 -12.72 -1.67
C ASN A 172 -4.73 -12.77 -3.19
N VAL A 173 -4.03 -13.75 -3.75
CA VAL A 173 -3.81 -13.88 -5.21
C VAL A 173 -4.77 -14.86 -5.89
N GLN A 174 -5.59 -15.60 -5.11
CA GLN A 174 -6.41 -16.69 -5.64
C GLN A 174 -7.50 -16.26 -6.62
N PHE A 175 -7.89 -15.00 -6.63
CA PHE A 175 -8.92 -14.46 -7.51
C PHE A 175 -8.48 -14.31 -8.97
N SER A 176 -7.17 -14.37 -9.28
CA SER A 176 -6.64 -14.09 -10.61
C SER A 176 -5.50 -15.05 -10.99
N PRO A 177 -5.59 -15.74 -12.15
CA PRO A 177 -4.49 -16.57 -12.64
C PRO A 177 -3.19 -15.78 -12.84
N TYR A 178 -3.26 -14.52 -13.27
CA TYR A 178 -2.07 -13.66 -13.42
C TYR A 178 -1.41 -13.41 -12.06
N MET A 179 -2.21 -13.07 -11.03
CA MET A 179 -1.67 -12.82 -9.69
C MET A 179 -1.07 -14.09 -9.07
N GLN A 180 -1.65 -15.26 -9.32
CA GLN A 180 -1.08 -16.53 -8.89
C GLN A 180 0.28 -16.79 -9.57
N GLN A 181 0.38 -16.52 -10.88
CA GLN A 181 1.64 -16.66 -11.60
C GLN A 181 2.69 -15.67 -11.09
N LEU A 182 2.32 -14.41 -10.88
CA LEU A 182 3.23 -13.41 -10.31
C LEU A 182 3.73 -13.82 -8.92
N LYS A 183 2.83 -14.34 -8.06
CA LYS A 183 3.21 -14.86 -6.74
C LYS A 183 4.16 -16.05 -6.85
N ALA A 184 3.96 -16.94 -7.83
CA ALA A 184 4.85 -18.07 -8.05
C ALA A 184 6.28 -17.60 -8.42
N GLU A 185 6.42 -16.62 -9.32
CA GLU A 185 7.71 -16.02 -9.69
C GLU A 185 8.39 -15.35 -8.48
N VAL A 186 7.63 -14.62 -7.66
CA VAL A 186 8.14 -13.99 -6.44
C VAL A 186 8.61 -15.06 -5.46
N ASN A 187 7.87 -16.16 -5.30
CA ASN A 187 8.25 -17.27 -4.43
C ASN A 187 9.50 -18.01 -4.94
N ASP A 188 9.66 -18.17 -6.24
CA ASP A 188 10.86 -18.78 -6.82
C ASP A 188 12.08 -17.91 -6.55
N TRP A 189 11.97 -16.60 -6.72
CA TRP A 189 13.03 -15.67 -6.31
C TRP A 189 13.36 -15.77 -4.81
N THR A 190 12.34 -15.87 -3.94
CA THR A 190 12.53 -16.06 -2.50
C THR A 190 13.32 -17.35 -2.21
N ARG A 191 12.94 -18.48 -2.85
CA ARG A 191 13.62 -19.79 -2.68
C ARG A 191 15.08 -19.73 -3.14
N GLU A 192 15.33 -19.12 -4.30
CA GLU A 192 16.69 -18.94 -4.83
C GLU A 192 17.55 -18.08 -3.91
N LYS A 193 16.99 -16.98 -3.38
CA LYS A 193 17.67 -16.11 -2.42
C LYS A 193 18.03 -16.87 -1.15
N ILE A 194 17.08 -17.59 -0.56
CA ILE A 194 17.30 -18.41 0.65
C ILE A 194 18.39 -19.45 0.39
N ALA A 195 18.30 -20.17 -0.73
CA ALA A 195 19.28 -21.22 -1.07
C ALA A 195 20.70 -20.67 -1.26
N ARG A 196 20.84 -19.45 -1.74
CA ARG A 196 22.14 -18.82 -2.01
C ARG A 196 22.74 -18.11 -0.81
N GLU A 197 21.92 -17.47 0.01
CA GLU A 197 22.37 -16.45 0.97
C GLU A 197 22.12 -16.81 2.44
N LYS A 198 21.22 -17.79 2.73
CA LYS A 198 20.94 -18.19 4.12
C LYS A 198 22.19 -18.77 4.78
N PRO A 199 22.63 -18.21 5.93
CA PRO A 199 23.72 -18.79 6.71
C PRO A 199 23.42 -20.24 7.14
N GLU A 200 24.46 -21.06 7.22
CA GLU A 200 24.38 -22.44 7.73
C GLU A 200 23.96 -22.49 9.20
#